data_9c21f42c7510c85edd28ee4eaf2bee71
#
_entry.id   9c21f42c7510c85edd28ee4eaf2bee71
#
_cell.length_a   1.000
_cell.length_b   1.000
_cell.length_c   1.000
_cell.angle_alpha   90.00
_cell.angle_beta   90.00
_cell.angle_gamma   90.00
#
_symmetry.space_group_name_H-M   'P 1'
#
loop_
_entity.id
_entity.type
_entity.pdbx_description
1 polymer ?
#
loop_
_entity_poly.entity_id
_entity_poly.type
_entity_poly.pdbx_seq_one_letter_code
_entity_poly.pdbx_strand_id
1 'polypeptide(L)'
;MNIEELKTMQNYPLWMKVEKTKQRIREWYEYYNGEVYVSFSGGKDSTVLLHIARTIYPDIEAVFSDTGLEYPEIKEFVKTFDNVTIVRPDMSFKQVIETYGYPMVSKEQANYLDDIRNSTEKMKIRRLNGDSKGRFKLSKKWHYLINAPFKVSHKCCIIMKKEPSKRYEKETGRVPFIGTLAEESSLRQQSYLKTGCNAFDSKRPNSTPLAFWKEQDILKYIHDNKLPINKAYGDVICKDGKYSTTKCDRTGCIYCGFGVHLEKEPNRYQRLQLTHPQLYNYCMDKLGFKEVCEYMNIHYKNK
;
A
#
# COMPACT_ATOMS: atom_id res chain seq x y z
N MET A 1 -21.78 -2.53 10.24
CA MET A 1 -22.14 -2.50 8.80
C MET A 1 -22.06 -3.92 8.26
N ASN A 2 -22.95 -4.31 7.34
CA ASN A 2 -22.93 -5.62 6.72
C ASN A 2 -22.44 -5.55 5.26
N ILE A 3 -22.26 -6.69 4.60
CA ILE A 3 -21.72 -6.76 3.23
C ILE A 3 -22.71 -6.22 2.19
N GLU A 4 -24.01 -6.32 2.45
CA GLU A 4 -25.04 -5.82 1.52
C GLU A 4 -25.11 -4.31 1.53
N GLU A 5 -24.98 -3.69 2.71
CA GLU A 5 -24.85 -2.23 2.85
C GLU A 5 -23.62 -1.70 2.10
N LEU A 6 -22.47 -2.41 2.22
CA LEU A 6 -21.28 -2.02 1.44
C LEU A 6 -21.53 -2.13 -0.05
N LYS A 7 -22.12 -3.23 -0.55
CA LYS A 7 -22.45 -3.39 -1.97
C LYS A 7 -23.42 -2.32 -2.46
N THR A 8 -24.40 -1.96 -1.65
CA THR A 8 -25.33 -0.86 -1.97
C THR A 8 -24.59 0.46 -2.14
N MET A 9 -23.72 0.82 -1.21
CA MET A 9 -22.90 2.03 -1.32
C MET A 9 -21.91 1.99 -2.48
N GLN A 10 -21.34 0.83 -2.78
CA GLN A 10 -20.48 0.65 -3.96
C GLN A 10 -21.21 0.83 -5.30
N ASN A 11 -22.52 0.75 -5.31
CA ASN A 11 -23.35 0.95 -6.50
C ASN A 11 -24.00 2.35 -6.57
N TYR A 12 -23.74 3.23 -5.59
CA TYR A 12 -24.18 4.62 -5.67
C TYR A 12 -23.56 5.35 -6.88
N PRO A 13 -24.26 6.30 -7.47
CA PRO A 13 -23.68 7.17 -8.48
C PRO A 13 -22.51 7.97 -7.87
N LEU A 14 -21.54 8.34 -8.72
CA LEU A 14 -20.28 8.96 -8.26
C LEU A 14 -20.51 10.23 -7.43
N TRP A 15 -21.44 11.09 -7.86
CA TRP A 15 -21.76 12.32 -7.11
C TRP A 15 -22.21 12.03 -5.67
N MET A 16 -23.02 10.99 -5.46
CA MET A 16 -23.47 10.60 -4.11
C MET A 16 -22.32 10.05 -3.27
N LYS A 17 -21.39 9.32 -3.89
CA LYS A 17 -20.17 8.85 -3.22
C LYS A 17 -19.29 10.02 -2.79
N VAL A 18 -19.14 11.03 -3.63
CA VAL A 18 -18.41 12.27 -3.30
C VAL A 18 -19.02 12.96 -2.09
N GLU A 19 -20.33 13.17 -2.08
CA GLU A 19 -21.00 13.85 -0.95
C GLU A 19 -20.91 13.02 0.36
N LYS A 20 -21.08 11.70 0.28
CA LYS A 20 -20.84 10.85 1.45
C LYS A 20 -19.39 10.92 1.94
N THR A 21 -18.43 10.94 1.03
CA THR A 21 -17.01 11.09 1.38
C THR A 21 -16.77 12.42 2.08
N LYS A 22 -17.30 13.52 1.55
CA LYS A 22 -17.22 14.85 2.19
C LYS A 22 -17.85 14.84 3.59
N GLN A 23 -19.02 14.18 3.77
CA GLN A 23 -19.63 14.02 5.09
C GLN A 23 -18.69 13.29 6.05
N ARG A 24 -18.08 12.16 5.66
CA ARG A 24 -17.14 11.39 6.51
C ARG A 24 -15.89 12.18 6.85
N ILE A 25 -15.41 13.01 5.92
CA ILE A 25 -14.28 13.90 6.17
C ILE A 25 -14.65 14.98 7.20
N ARG A 26 -15.84 15.62 7.09
CA ARG A 26 -16.30 16.60 8.08
C ARG A 26 -16.43 15.98 9.48
N GLU A 27 -17.12 14.85 9.60
CA GLU A 27 -17.29 14.15 10.87
C GLU A 27 -15.93 13.85 11.56
N TRP A 28 -14.94 13.42 10.80
CA TRP A 28 -13.60 13.14 11.32
C TRP A 28 -12.85 14.40 11.70
N TYR A 29 -12.89 15.42 10.86
CA TYR A 29 -12.24 16.71 11.08
C TYR A 29 -12.80 17.42 12.33
N GLU A 30 -14.12 17.48 12.47
CA GLU A 30 -14.80 18.12 13.58
C GLU A 30 -14.55 17.36 14.91
N TYR A 31 -14.61 16.03 14.88
CA TYR A 31 -14.35 15.21 16.06
C TYR A 31 -12.96 15.42 16.65
N TYR A 32 -11.96 15.62 15.79
CA TYR A 32 -10.58 15.87 16.21
C TYR A 32 -10.18 17.36 16.18
N ASN A 33 -11.13 18.28 16.13
CA ASN A 33 -10.92 19.74 16.13
C ASN A 33 -9.87 20.19 15.09
N GLY A 34 -9.85 19.56 13.93
CA GLY A 34 -8.92 19.86 12.85
C GLY A 34 -7.52 19.21 13.00
N GLU A 35 -7.24 18.51 14.11
CA GLU A 35 -5.97 17.80 14.30
C GLU A 35 -5.94 16.50 13.47
N VAL A 36 -5.94 16.68 12.16
CA VAL A 36 -5.99 15.60 11.16
C VAL A 36 -4.96 15.83 10.06
N TYR A 37 -4.68 14.78 9.28
CA TYR A 37 -3.86 14.88 8.08
C TYR A 37 -4.28 13.85 7.03
N VAL A 38 -3.94 14.09 5.76
CA VAL A 38 -4.13 13.10 4.69
C VAL A 38 -2.84 12.31 4.51
N SER A 39 -2.91 10.98 4.70
CA SER A 39 -1.79 10.08 4.36
C SER A 39 -1.65 10.02 2.84
N PHE A 40 -0.77 10.86 2.31
CA PHE A 40 -0.58 11.08 0.88
C PHE A 40 0.58 10.25 0.35
N SER A 41 0.29 9.29 -0.51
CA SER A 41 1.31 8.42 -1.11
C SER A 41 1.72 8.84 -2.54
N GLY A 42 1.14 9.89 -3.08
CA GLY A 42 1.26 10.25 -4.50
C GLY A 42 0.58 9.27 -5.45
N GLY A 43 -0.13 8.26 -4.92
CA GLY A 43 -0.95 7.32 -5.69
C GLY A 43 -2.33 7.90 -6.02
N LYS A 44 -3.00 7.36 -7.05
CA LYS A 44 -4.29 7.86 -7.55
C LYS A 44 -5.36 7.99 -6.45
N ASP A 45 -5.47 6.99 -5.56
CA ASP A 45 -6.51 6.99 -4.53
C ASP A 45 -6.25 8.07 -3.47
N SER A 46 -5.01 8.25 -3.02
CA SER A 46 -4.64 9.30 -2.08
C SER A 46 -4.71 10.69 -2.69
N THR A 47 -4.51 10.82 -4.01
CA THR A 47 -4.68 12.08 -4.74
C THR A 47 -6.14 12.49 -4.78
N VAL A 48 -7.06 11.56 -5.07
CA VAL A 48 -8.51 11.82 -5.03
C VAL A 48 -8.94 12.19 -3.62
N LEU A 49 -8.47 11.47 -2.60
CA LEU A 49 -8.78 11.79 -1.20
C LEU A 49 -8.31 13.21 -0.83
N LEU A 50 -7.06 13.54 -1.13
CA LEU A 50 -6.50 14.87 -0.84
C LEU A 50 -7.27 15.97 -1.56
N HIS A 51 -7.61 15.76 -2.83
CA HIS A 51 -8.41 16.72 -3.59
C HIS A 51 -9.78 16.94 -2.95
N ILE A 52 -10.53 15.88 -2.64
CA ILE A 52 -11.86 16.01 -2.00
C ILE A 52 -11.72 16.69 -0.64
N ALA A 53 -10.74 16.31 0.18
CA ALA A 53 -10.52 16.94 1.48
C ALA A 53 -10.24 18.43 1.37
N ARG A 54 -9.41 18.84 0.41
CA ARG A 54 -9.07 20.26 0.17
C ARG A 54 -10.20 21.09 -0.45
N THR A 55 -11.21 20.46 -1.06
CA THR A 55 -12.43 21.20 -1.46
C THR A 55 -13.26 21.65 -0.24
N ILE A 56 -13.05 21.07 0.93
CA ILE A 56 -13.77 21.40 2.17
C ILE A 56 -12.86 22.17 3.12
N TYR A 57 -11.64 21.71 3.27
CA TYR A 57 -10.61 22.26 4.16
C TYR A 57 -9.34 22.52 3.35
N PRO A 58 -9.21 23.69 2.70
CA PRO A 58 -8.11 23.99 1.78
C PRO A 58 -6.70 23.78 2.37
N ASP A 59 -6.56 24.08 3.67
CA ASP A 59 -5.29 24.04 4.39
C ASP A 59 -5.02 22.70 5.06
N ILE A 60 -5.79 21.63 4.75
CA ILE A 60 -5.53 20.34 5.36
C ILE A 60 -4.15 19.81 4.95
N GLU A 61 -3.36 19.43 5.95
CA GLU A 61 -2.01 18.93 5.74
C GLU A 61 -2.01 17.55 5.08
N ALA A 62 -1.08 17.34 4.17
CA ALA A 62 -0.76 16.03 3.62
C ALA A 62 0.57 15.54 4.19
N VAL A 63 0.69 14.23 4.47
CA VAL A 63 1.93 13.64 4.95
C VAL A 63 2.36 12.54 3.99
N PHE A 64 3.55 12.70 3.43
CA PHE A 64 4.18 11.76 2.51
C PHE A 64 5.31 11.00 3.21
N SER A 65 5.23 9.67 3.20
CA SER A 65 6.33 8.82 3.67
C SER A 65 7.32 8.59 2.53
N ASP A 66 8.43 9.34 2.52
CA ASP A 66 9.56 9.13 1.59
C ASP A 66 10.40 7.95 2.07
N THR A 67 10.09 6.77 1.55
CA THR A 67 10.77 5.53 1.93
C THR A 67 12.02 5.25 1.09
N GLY A 68 12.24 6.01 0.02
CA GLY A 68 13.24 5.68 -1.00
C GLY A 68 12.84 4.54 -1.94
N LEU A 69 11.60 4.03 -1.80
CA LEU A 69 11.06 2.92 -2.59
C LEU A 69 9.98 3.36 -3.57
N GLU A 70 9.71 4.62 -3.65
CA GLU A 70 8.78 5.22 -4.59
C GLU A 70 9.48 5.47 -5.93
N TYR A 71 8.74 5.30 -7.03
CA TYR A 71 9.22 5.70 -8.36
C TYR A 71 9.55 7.20 -8.37
N PRO A 72 10.59 7.63 -9.12
CA PRO A 72 10.97 9.05 -9.20
C PRO A 72 9.78 9.95 -9.55
N GLU A 73 8.91 9.52 -10.47
CA GLU A 73 7.73 10.24 -10.89
C GLU A 73 6.75 10.53 -9.75
N ILE A 74 6.67 9.63 -8.75
CA ILE A 74 5.84 9.86 -7.56
C ILE A 74 6.42 10.98 -6.71
N LYS A 75 7.73 10.96 -6.49
CA LYS A 75 8.40 11.99 -5.68
C LYS A 75 8.31 13.37 -6.34
N GLU A 76 8.48 13.43 -7.66
CA GLU A 76 8.30 14.66 -8.43
C GLU A 76 6.86 15.16 -8.34
N PHE A 77 5.91 14.27 -8.48
CA PHE A 77 4.49 14.61 -8.37
C PHE A 77 4.12 15.13 -6.97
N VAL A 78 4.61 14.50 -5.92
CA VAL A 78 4.36 14.96 -4.54
C VAL A 78 4.89 16.38 -4.31
N LYS A 79 6.02 16.76 -4.91
CA LYS A 79 6.60 18.11 -4.82
C LYS A 79 5.75 19.19 -5.47
N THR A 80 4.79 18.84 -6.31
CA THR A 80 3.87 19.81 -6.94
C THR A 80 2.72 20.24 -6.02
N PHE A 81 2.61 19.63 -4.85
CA PHE A 81 1.56 19.97 -3.88
C PHE A 81 2.13 20.83 -2.76
N ASP A 82 1.37 21.85 -2.39
CA ASP A 82 1.65 22.66 -1.22
C ASP A 82 1.22 21.94 0.07
N ASN A 83 1.70 22.41 1.21
CA ASN A 83 1.36 21.89 2.54
C ASN A 83 1.50 20.36 2.64
N VAL A 84 2.69 19.86 2.26
CA VAL A 84 3.06 18.44 2.35
C VAL A 84 4.25 18.27 3.28
N THR A 85 4.03 17.62 4.41
CA THR A 85 5.10 17.21 5.32
C THR A 85 5.69 15.87 4.88
N ILE A 86 7.02 15.82 4.78
CA ILE A 86 7.76 14.61 4.38
C ILE A 86 8.32 13.92 5.61
N VAL A 87 7.91 12.69 5.85
CA VAL A 87 8.46 11.84 6.91
C VAL A 87 9.32 10.72 6.30
N ARG A 88 10.38 10.31 7.01
CA ARG A 88 11.30 9.27 6.53
C ARG A 88 11.48 8.16 7.56
N PRO A 89 11.73 6.92 7.13
CA PRO A 89 12.12 5.84 8.03
C PRO A 89 13.50 6.08 8.61
N ASP A 90 13.75 5.53 9.80
CA ASP A 90 15.07 5.63 10.48
C ASP A 90 16.12 4.69 9.85
N MET A 91 15.67 3.68 9.12
CA MET A 91 16.53 2.73 8.41
C MET A 91 16.35 2.85 6.91
N SER A 92 17.45 2.74 6.15
CA SER A 92 17.38 2.56 4.70
C SER A 92 16.83 1.17 4.35
N PHE A 93 16.26 1.02 3.16
CA PHE A 93 15.76 -0.28 2.71
C PHE A 93 16.85 -1.37 2.68
N LYS A 94 18.08 -0.99 2.33
CA LYS A 94 19.24 -1.89 2.38
C LYS A 94 19.46 -2.41 3.79
N GLN A 95 19.52 -1.55 4.79
CA GLN A 95 19.63 -1.96 6.20
C GLN A 95 18.47 -2.86 6.64
N VAL A 96 17.26 -2.57 6.17
CA VAL A 96 16.07 -3.39 6.51
C VAL A 96 16.19 -4.81 5.95
N ILE A 97 16.60 -4.98 4.68
CA ILE A 97 16.73 -6.33 4.10
C ILE A 97 17.91 -7.10 4.66
N GLU A 98 19.03 -6.44 4.97
CA GLU A 98 20.19 -7.05 5.62
C GLU A 98 19.85 -7.52 7.04
N THR A 99 19.10 -6.74 7.79
CA THR A 99 18.75 -7.06 9.18
C THR A 99 17.62 -8.09 9.27
N TYR A 100 16.54 -7.85 8.56
CA TYR A 100 15.28 -8.59 8.70
C TYR A 100 14.98 -9.55 7.55
N GLY A 101 15.51 -9.28 6.36
CA GLY A 101 15.31 -10.12 5.18
C GLY A 101 14.43 -9.50 4.10
N TYR A 102 14.38 -10.18 2.98
CA TYR A 102 13.76 -9.75 1.75
C TYR A 102 12.23 -9.84 1.77
N PRO A 103 11.50 -8.87 1.20
CA PRO A 103 10.05 -8.89 1.08
C PRO A 103 9.61 -9.80 -0.08
N MET A 104 9.73 -11.11 0.09
CA MET A 104 9.40 -12.11 -0.91
C MET A 104 8.15 -12.91 -0.55
N VAL A 105 7.64 -13.71 -1.48
CA VAL A 105 6.43 -14.53 -1.37
C VAL A 105 5.16 -13.69 -1.12
N SER A 106 4.35 -13.97 -0.12
CA SER A 106 3.29 -13.10 0.36
C SER A 106 3.64 -12.53 1.73
N LYS A 107 3.01 -11.43 2.14
CA LYS A 107 3.25 -10.85 3.48
C LYS A 107 2.96 -11.84 4.61
N GLU A 108 1.91 -12.64 4.46
CA GLU A 108 1.55 -13.66 5.43
C GLU A 108 2.61 -14.77 5.51
N GLN A 109 3.00 -15.33 4.37
CA GLN A 109 4.01 -16.40 4.33
C GLN A 109 5.40 -15.89 4.73
N ALA A 110 5.75 -14.66 4.39
CA ALA A 110 6.97 -14.01 4.86
C ALA A 110 6.98 -13.82 6.38
N ASN A 111 5.82 -13.47 6.97
CA ASN A 111 5.68 -13.43 8.42
C ASN A 111 5.88 -14.82 9.05
N TYR A 112 5.35 -15.87 8.43
CA TYR A 112 5.53 -17.24 8.96
C TYR A 112 6.98 -17.72 8.87
N LEU A 113 7.68 -17.38 7.79
CA LEU A 113 9.12 -17.65 7.67
C LEU A 113 9.95 -16.91 8.73
N ASP A 114 9.62 -15.65 8.98
CA ASP A 114 10.26 -14.84 10.03
C ASP A 114 9.97 -15.43 11.43
N ASP A 115 8.73 -15.82 11.70
CA ASP A 115 8.33 -16.47 12.97
C ASP A 115 9.08 -17.81 13.18
N ILE A 116 9.21 -18.65 12.14
CA ILE A 116 9.93 -19.93 12.24
C ILE A 116 11.40 -19.70 12.60
N ARG A 117 12.01 -18.65 12.10
CA ARG A 117 13.44 -18.36 12.34
C ARG A 117 13.68 -17.66 13.68
N ASN A 118 12.78 -16.78 14.11
CA ASN A 118 13.06 -15.78 15.15
C ASN A 118 12.09 -15.81 16.34
N SER A 119 11.05 -16.67 16.34
CA SER A 119 10.07 -16.71 17.42
C SER A 119 10.29 -17.89 18.39
N THR A 120 9.40 -17.96 19.40
CA THR A 120 9.38 -19.06 20.39
C THR A 120 9.07 -20.42 19.73
N GLU A 121 9.48 -21.50 20.35
CA GLU A 121 9.27 -22.87 19.85
C GLU A 121 7.76 -23.16 19.60
N LYS A 122 6.90 -22.70 20.50
CA LYS A 122 5.43 -22.79 20.33
C LYS A 122 4.96 -22.13 19.04
N MET A 123 5.52 -20.97 18.69
CA MET A 123 5.15 -20.26 17.45
C MET A 123 5.70 -21.00 16.23
N LYS A 124 6.93 -21.48 16.28
CA LYS A 124 7.52 -22.28 15.19
C LYS A 124 6.67 -23.51 14.87
N ILE A 125 6.29 -24.29 15.89
CA ILE A 125 5.40 -25.46 15.75
C ILE A 125 4.08 -25.03 15.08
N ARG A 126 3.47 -23.94 15.55
CA ARG A 126 2.25 -23.42 14.95
C ARG A 126 2.41 -23.03 13.50
N ARG A 127 3.55 -22.46 13.11
CA ARG A 127 3.83 -22.08 11.70
C ARG A 127 4.14 -23.28 10.81
N LEU A 128 4.66 -24.35 11.37
CA LEU A 128 4.91 -25.60 10.63
C LEU A 128 3.65 -26.46 10.49
N ASN A 129 2.87 -26.61 11.55
CA ASN A 129 1.76 -27.56 11.62
C ASN A 129 0.38 -26.89 11.46
N GLY A 130 0.26 -25.59 11.74
CA GLY A 130 -1.04 -24.88 11.79
C GLY A 130 -1.74 -24.93 13.15
N ASP A 131 -2.94 -24.37 13.19
CA ASP A 131 -3.87 -24.56 14.31
C ASP A 131 -4.70 -25.85 14.12
N SER A 132 -5.62 -26.13 15.04
CA SER A 132 -6.51 -27.31 14.99
C SER A 132 -7.36 -27.39 13.70
N LYS A 133 -7.50 -26.27 12.98
CA LYS A 133 -8.18 -26.16 11.68
C LYS A 133 -7.21 -26.12 10.50
N GLY A 134 -5.92 -26.36 10.73
CA GLY A 134 -4.86 -26.32 9.70
C GLY A 134 -4.55 -24.93 9.15
N ARG A 135 -4.98 -23.85 9.84
CA ARG A 135 -4.71 -22.45 9.44
C ARG A 135 -3.39 -21.95 10.05
N PHE A 136 -2.91 -20.80 9.59
CA PHE A 136 -1.73 -20.10 10.11
C PHE A 136 -0.41 -20.86 9.93
N LYS A 137 -0.33 -21.76 8.95
CA LYS A 137 0.87 -22.53 8.63
C LYS A 137 1.57 -22.05 7.37
N LEU A 138 2.87 -22.26 7.34
CA LEU A 138 3.67 -22.08 6.15
C LEU A 138 3.25 -23.08 5.06
N SER A 139 2.99 -22.59 3.86
CA SER A 139 2.67 -23.45 2.72
C SER A 139 3.85 -24.34 2.37
N LYS A 140 3.61 -25.65 2.13
CA LYS A 140 4.65 -26.64 1.81
C LYS A 140 5.59 -26.18 0.69
N LYS A 141 5.07 -25.48 -0.31
CA LYS A 141 5.87 -24.95 -1.42
C LYS A 141 6.99 -23.97 -1.00
N TRP A 142 6.90 -23.39 0.21
CA TRP A 142 7.86 -22.43 0.73
C TRP A 142 8.78 -23.00 1.83
N HIS A 143 8.67 -24.30 2.15
CA HIS A 143 9.49 -24.93 3.20
C HIS A 143 10.99 -24.85 2.89
N TYR A 144 11.39 -24.89 1.63
CA TYR A 144 12.79 -24.76 1.22
C TYR A 144 13.41 -23.39 1.62
N LEU A 145 12.58 -22.35 1.81
CA LEU A 145 13.04 -21.04 2.26
C LEU A 145 13.39 -20.99 3.74
N ILE A 146 13.01 -21.98 4.53
CA ILE A 146 13.38 -22.06 5.96
C ILE A 146 14.91 -22.09 6.11
N ASN A 147 15.59 -22.82 5.23
CA ASN A 147 17.06 -22.99 5.25
C ASN A 147 17.77 -22.17 4.14
N ALA A 148 17.08 -21.22 3.52
CA ALA A 148 17.71 -20.38 2.49
C ALA A 148 18.87 -19.55 3.07
N PRO A 149 19.92 -19.26 2.27
CA PRO A 149 21.08 -18.47 2.72
C PRO A 149 20.74 -16.99 3.00
N PHE A 150 19.52 -16.60 2.78
CA PHE A 150 18.98 -15.28 3.06
C PHE A 150 17.72 -15.37 3.92
N LYS A 151 17.36 -14.26 4.58
CA LYS A 151 16.11 -14.16 5.35
C LYS A 151 14.97 -13.67 4.45
N VAL A 152 13.74 -14.10 4.76
CA VAL A 152 12.51 -13.56 4.16
C VAL A 152 11.64 -13.00 5.27
N SER A 153 11.17 -11.75 5.12
CA SER A 153 10.41 -11.06 6.17
C SER A 153 9.41 -10.06 5.59
N HIS A 154 8.36 -9.77 6.36
CA HIS A 154 7.37 -8.75 6.04
C HIS A 154 7.66 -7.38 6.70
N LYS A 155 8.72 -7.29 7.50
CA LYS A 155 9.03 -6.13 8.35
C LYS A 155 9.30 -4.84 7.58
N CYS A 156 9.74 -4.92 6.31
CA CYS A 156 9.95 -3.73 5.48
C CYS A 156 8.73 -2.81 5.43
N CYS A 157 7.50 -3.35 5.32
CA CYS A 157 6.29 -2.52 5.31
C CYS A 157 6.02 -1.85 6.66
N ILE A 158 6.46 -2.44 7.76
CA ILE A 158 6.31 -1.88 9.10
C ILE A 158 7.30 -0.73 9.25
N ILE A 159 8.59 -1.00 9.05
CA ILE A 159 9.68 -0.06 9.28
C ILE A 159 9.64 1.10 8.29
N MET A 160 9.46 0.80 7.00
CA MET A 160 9.56 1.82 5.96
C MET A 160 8.32 2.71 5.86
N LYS A 161 7.10 2.19 6.15
CA LYS A 161 5.85 2.93 5.93
C LYS A 161 5.08 3.24 7.22
N LYS A 162 4.93 2.23 8.11
CA LYS A 162 4.06 2.41 9.27
C LYS A 162 4.73 3.18 10.41
N GLU A 163 6.00 2.94 10.66
CA GLU A 163 6.73 3.60 11.77
C GLU A 163 6.89 5.11 11.55
N PRO A 164 7.29 5.62 10.36
CA PRO A 164 7.34 7.06 10.14
C PRO A 164 6.00 7.76 10.39
N SER A 165 4.89 7.18 9.89
CA SER A 165 3.56 7.75 10.14
C SER A 165 3.17 7.72 11.62
N LYS A 166 3.48 6.61 12.34
CA LYS A 166 3.20 6.52 13.78
C LYS A 166 4.02 7.52 14.59
N ARG A 167 5.28 7.76 14.21
CA ARG A 167 6.12 8.77 14.86
C ARG A 167 5.51 10.15 14.66
N TYR A 168 5.15 10.50 13.43
CA TYR A 168 4.46 11.75 13.13
C TYR A 168 3.18 11.91 13.95
N GLU A 169 2.32 10.89 14.01
CA GLU A 169 1.09 10.90 14.81
C GLU A 169 1.36 11.11 16.30
N LYS A 170 2.42 10.48 16.84
CA LYS A 170 2.82 10.63 18.24
C LYS A 170 3.36 12.03 18.55
N GLU A 171 4.11 12.63 17.64
CA GLU A 171 4.73 13.94 17.79
C GLU A 171 3.72 15.08 17.66
N THR A 172 2.73 14.92 16.77
CA THR A 172 1.76 15.97 16.44
C THR A 172 0.40 15.80 17.09
N GLY A 173 0.07 14.60 17.56
CA GLY A 173 -1.28 14.27 18.03
C GLY A 173 -2.31 14.07 16.89
N ARG A 174 -1.93 14.30 15.63
CA ARG A 174 -2.83 14.24 14.49
C ARG A 174 -3.19 12.83 14.09
N VAL A 175 -4.40 12.69 13.54
CA VAL A 175 -4.95 11.40 13.08
C VAL A 175 -5.18 11.37 11.57
N PRO A 176 -4.94 10.21 10.90
CA PRO A 176 -4.93 10.14 9.44
C PRO A 176 -6.29 9.98 8.79
N PHE A 177 -6.43 10.61 7.62
CA PHE A 177 -7.26 10.11 6.53
C PHE A 177 -6.42 9.19 5.64
N ILE A 178 -6.95 8.03 5.26
CA ILE A 178 -6.24 7.03 4.45
C ILE A 178 -7.07 6.70 3.20
N GLY A 179 -6.50 6.90 2.02
CA GLY A 179 -7.13 6.61 0.73
C GLY A 179 -7.07 5.14 0.37
N THR A 180 -7.82 4.28 1.07
CA THR A 180 -7.90 2.85 0.79
C THR A 180 -9.30 2.41 0.45
N LEU A 181 -9.44 1.44 -0.48
CA LEU A 181 -10.69 0.89 -0.93
C LEU A 181 -10.94 -0.48 -0.30
N ALA A 182 -12.18 -0.78 0.10
CA ALA A 182 -12.54 -2.09 0.65
C ALA A 182 -12.39 -3.21 -0.40
N GLU A 183 -12.57 -2.91 -1.68
CA GLU A 183 -12.45 -3.91 -2.75
C GLU A 183 -11.03 -4.41 -2.99
N GLU A 184 -10.00 -3.68 -2.55
CA GLU A 184 -8.61 -4.05 -2.82
C GLU A 184 -8.15 -5.34 -2.13
N SER A 185 -8.79 -5.72 -1.02
CA SER A 185 -8.52 -6.99 -0.34
C SER A 185 -9.59 -7.37 0.67
N SER A 186 -9.74 -8.68 0.94
CA SER A 186 -10.65 -9.20 1.96
C SER A 186 -10.36 -8.62 3.37
N LEU A 187 -9.09 -8.37 3.69
CA LEU A 187 -8.73 -7.76 4.99
C LEU A 187 -9.23 -6.32 5.10
N ARG A 188 -9.13 -5.51 4.03
CA ARG A 188 -9.66 -4.15 4.02
C ARG A 188 -11.18 -4.14 4.08
N GLN A 189 -11.82 -5.04 3.35
CA GLN A 189 -13.27 -5.21 3.41
C GLN A 189 -13.74 -5.57 4.83
N GLN A 190 -13.10 -6.56 5.48
CA GLN A 190 -13.42 -6.94 6.85
C GLN A 190 -13.20 -5.79 7.84
N SER A 191 -12.11 -5.03 7.68
CA SER A 191 -11.86 -3.85 8.50
C SER A 191 -12.97 -2.83 8.36
N TYR A 192 -13.35 -2.51 7.13
CA TYR A 192 -14.43 -1.58 6.84
C TYR A 192 -15.78 -2.05 7.39
N LEU A 193 -16.13 -3.32 7.23
CA LEU A 193 -17.36 -3.88 7.78
C LEU A 193 -17.42 -3.80 9.32
N LYS A 194 -16.26 -3.85 9.98
CA LYS A 194 -16.14 -3.76 11.43
C LYS A 194 -16.27 -2.33 11.95
N THR A 195 -15.64 -1.36 11.33
CA THR A 195 -15.46 0.00 11.87
C THR A 195 -16.15 1.10 11.05
N GLY A 196 -16.60 0.81 9.84
CA GLY A 196 -17.05 1.82 8.89
C GLY A 196 -15.89 2.65 8.35
N CYS A 197 -16.20 3.87 7.86
CA CYS A 197 -15.19 4.81 7.37
C CYS A 197 -14.34 5.39 8.51
N ASN A 198 -14.96 5.78 9.62
CA ASN A 198 -14.34 6.52 10.72
C ASN A 198 -14.19 5.59 11.93
N ALA A 199 -12.99 5.11 12.17
CA ALA A 199 -12.67 4.18 13.26
C ALA A 199 -12.25 4.94 14.53
N PHE A 200 -13.20 5.67 15.16
CA PHE A 200 -12.95 6.50 16.33
C PHE A 200 -12.40 5.71 17.53
N ASP A 201 -13.00 4.57 17.83
CA ASP A 201 -12.67 3.75 19.02
C ASP A 201 -11.54 2.74 18.77
N SER A 202 -10.79 2.87 17.68
CA SER A 202 -9.69 1.96 17.42
C SER A 202 -8.45 2.35 18.24
N LYS A 203 -7.58 1.37 18.55
CA LYS A 203 -6.28 1.64 19.21
C LYS A 203 -5.39 2.64 18.45
N ARG A 204 -5.60 2.76 17.17
CA ARG A 204 -5.00 3.76 16.29
C ARG A 204 -6.12 4.30 15.42
N PRO A 205 -6.77 5.38 15.86
CA PRO A 205 -7.86 5.99 15.12
C PRO A 205 -7.44 6.31 13.69
N ASN A 206 -8.32 6.08 12.74
CA ASN A 206 -8.09 6.42 11.34
C ASN A 206 -9.42 6.53 10.59
N SER A 207 -9.43 7.35 9.55
CA SER A 207 -10.56 7.46 8.65
C SER A 207 -10.21 6.96 7.26
N THR A 208 -11.10 6.18 6.65
CA THR A 208 -10.99 5.67 5.28
C THR A 208 -12.20 6.11 4.45
N PRO A 209 -12.32 7.42 4.11
CA PRO A 209 -13.53 7.99 3.52
C PRO A 209 -13.87 7.45 2.13
N LEU A 210 -12.88 6.87 1.43
CA LEU A 210 -13.04 6.25 0.11
C LEU A 210 -13.28 4.73 0.19
N ALA A 211 -13.42 4.13 1.38
CA ALA A 211 -13.46 2.68 1.51
C ALA A 211 -14.59 1.99 0.72
N PHE A 212 -15.73 2.65 0.53
CA PHE A 212 -16.85 2.13 -0.26
C PHE A 212 -16.79 2.48 -1.76
N TRP A 213 -15.72 3.14 -2.23
CA TRP A 213 -15.50 3.38 -3.65
C TRP A 213 -14.94 2.15 -4.34
N LYS A 214 -15.12 2.08 -5.66
CA LYS A 214 -14.46 1.14 -6.57
C LYS A 214 -13.32 1.84 -7.30
N GLU A 215 -12.39 1.08 -7.83
CA GLU A 215 -11.30 1.62 -8.66
C GLU A 215 -11.82 2.42 -9.86
N GLN A 216 -12.92 1.97 -10.46
CA GLN A 216 -13.59 2.68 -11.55
C GLN A 216 -14.11 4.05 -11.12
N ASP A 217 -14.54 4.20 -9.89
CA ASP A 217 -14.99 5.50 -9.35
C ASP A 217 -13.80 6.46 -9.20
N ILE A 218 -12.66 5.95 -8.72
CA ILE A 218 -11.42 6.72 -8.60
C ILE A 218 -10.98 7.23 -9.97
N LEU A 219 -10.88 6.32 -10.95
CA LEU A 219 -10.45 6.67 -12.31
C LEU A 219 -11.43 7.62 -12.99
N LYS A 220 -12.74 7.38 -12.83
CA LYS A 220 -13.78 8.28 -13.33
C LYS A 220 -13.67 9.66 -12.71
N TYR A 221 -13.47 9.75 -11.39
CA TYR A 221 -13.33 11.02 -10.69
C TYR A 221 -12.10 11.81 -11.19
N ILE A 222 -10.97 11.14 -11.38
CA ILE A 222 -9.75 11.74 -11.95
C ILE A 222 -10.02 12.27 -13.35
N HIS A 223 -10.64 11.48 -14.20
CA HIS A 223 -10.97 11.83 -15.58
C HIS A 223 -11.91 13.04 -15.66
N ASP A 224 -13.03 12.98 -14.94
CA ASP A 224 -14.08 14.02 -15.01
C ASP A 224 -13.61 15.35 -14.42
N ASN A 225 -12.77 15.33 -13.38
CA ASN A 225 -12.22 16.54 -12.75
C ASN A 225 -10.85 16.94 -13.34
N LYS A 226 -10.34 16.24 -14.35
CA LYS A 226 -9.02 16.47 -14.96
C LYS A 226 -7.90 16.57 -13.92
N LEU A 227 -7.96 15.71 -12.88
CA LEU A 227 -6.97 15.74 -11.82
C LEU A 227 -5.61 15.27 -12.34
N PRO A 228 -4.53 15.98 -12.00
CA PRO A 228 -3.20 15.48 -12.28
C PRO A 228 -2.93 14.20 -11.47
N ILE A 229 -2.28 13.24 -12.10
CA ILE A 229 -1.74 12.04 -11.46
C ILE A 229 -0.26 11.89 -11.80
N ASN A 230 0.48 11.12 -11.02
CA ASN A 230 1.89 10.94 -11.32
C ASN A 230 2.08 10.17 -12.65
N LYS A 231 3.15 10.53 -13.37
CA LYS A 231 3.46 10.04 -14.73
C LYS A 231 3.67 8.52 -14.83
N ALA A 232 3.86 7.82 -13.71
CA ALA A 232 3.97 6.37 -13.70
C ALA A 232 2.65 5.68 -14.11
N TYR A 233 1.50 6.32 -13.87
CA TYR A 233 0.20 5.82 -14.35
C TYR A 233 -0.05 6.11 -15.84
N GLY A 234 0.65 7.10 -16.43
CA GLY A 234 0.27 7.67 -17.72
C GLY A 234 -1.00 8.50 -17.60
N ASP A 235 -1.86 8.41 -18.60
CA ASP A 235 -3.13 9.12 -18.67
C ASP A 235 -4.29 8.22 -18.24
N VAL A 236 -5.35 8.80 -17.71
CA VAL A 236 -6.63 8.09 -17.49
C VAL A 236 -7.48 8.25 -18.74
N ILE A 237 -7.81 7.12 -19.35
CA ILE A 237 -8.65 7.05 -20.55
C ILE A 237 -9.96 6.31 -20.28
N CYS A 238 -10.99 6.66 -21.02
CA CYS A 238 -12.26 5.96 -21.01
C CYS A 238 -12.47 5.27 -22.37
N LYS A 239 -12.64 3.94 -22.35
CA LYS A 239 -12.99 3.17 -23.54
C LYS A 239 -14.18 2.27 -23.22
N ASP A 240 -15.22 2.35 -24.01
CA ASP A 240 -16.46 1.57 -23.84
C ASP A 240 -17.05 1.65 -22.42
N GLY A 241 -17.00 2.85 -21.81
CA GLY A 241 -17.50 3.09 -20.44
C GLY A 241 -16.61 2.57 -19.33
N LYS A 242 -15.43 1.99 -19.63
CA LYS A 242 -14.42 1.57 -18.66
C LYS A 242 -13.25 2.53 -18.63
N TYR A 243 -12.85 2.91 -17.43
CA TYR A 243 -11.70 3.77 -17.19
C TYR A 243 -10.46 2.92 -16.91
N SER A 244 -9.33 3.31 -17.48
CA SER A 244 -8.04 2.65 -17.26
C SER A 244 -6.89 3.65 -17.33
N THR A 245 -5.76 3.29 -16.79
CA THR A 245 -4.50 4.02 -16.94
C THR A 245 -3.73 3.46 -18.14
N THR A 246 -2.97 4.32 -18.84
CA THR A 246 -2.27 3.92 -20.07
C THR A 246 -0.96 3.19 -19.81
N LYS A 247 -0.40 3.26 -18.59
CA LYS A 247 0.88 2.61 -18.23
C LYS A 247 0.70 1.53 -17.16
N CYS A 248 0.60 1.90 -15.90
CA CYS A 248 0.47 0.92 -14.81
C CYS A 248 -0.79 1.16 -13.98
N ASP A 249 -1.41 0.09 -13.52
CA ASP A 249 -2.61 0.18 -12.67
C ASP A 249 -2.26 0.56 -11.22
N ARG A 250 -1.06 0.14 -10.75
CA ARG A 250 -0.58 0.37 -9.38
C ARG A 250 0.91 0.59 -9.35
N THR A 251 1.33 1.60 -8.61
CA THR A 251 2.74 1.94 -8.49
C THR A 251 3.48 1.07 -7.46
N GLY A 252 2.98 0.84 -6.29
CA GLY A 252 3.66 0.02 -5.28
C GLY A 252 5.07 0.50 -4.90
N CYS A 253 5.83 -0.35 -4.18
CA CYS A 253 7.27 -0.12 -3.92
C CYS A 253 8.10 -0.71 -5.06
N ILE A 254 9.11 0.02 -5.55
CA ILE A 254 9.95 -0.38 -6.70
C ILE A 254 10.55 -1.78 -6.53
N TYR A 255 11.13 -2.06 -5.35
CA TYR A 255 11.86 -3.32 -5.08
C TYR A 255 11.03 -4.38 -4.36
N CYS A 256 9.71 -4.25 -4.33
CA CYS A 256 8.85 -5.18 -3.62
C CYS A 256 8.76 -6.54 -4.32
N GLY A 257 9.16 -7.61 -3.66
CA GLY A 257 9.03 -8.98 -4.16
C GLY A 257 7.75 -9.71 -3.73
N PHE A 258 6.88 -9.07 -2.94
CA PHE A 258 5.61 -9.70 -2.55
C PHE A 258 4.72 -9.95 -3.76
N GLY A 259 4.39 -11.23 -3.99
CA GLY A 259 3.51 -11.66 -5.06
C GLY A 259 4.16 -11.74 -6.44
N VAL A 260 5.44 -11.38 -6.61
CA VAL A 260 6.12 -11.39 -7.93
C VAL A 260 6.05 -12.78 -8.62
N HIS A 261 6.11 -13.86 -7.85
CA HIS A 261 5.99 -15.23 -8.34
C HIS A 261 4.60 -15.59 -8.91
N LEU A 262 3.62 -14.73 -8.75
CA LEU A 262 2.26 -14.88 -9.29
C LEU A 262 2.00 -13.99 -10.50
N GLU A 263 2.92 -13.07 -10.81
CA GLU A 263 2.76 -12.15 -11.92
C GLU A 263 3.03 -12.84 -13.24
N LYS A 264 2.24 -12.50 -14.25
CA LYS A 264 2.52 -12.87 -15.64
C LYS A 264 3.73 -12.09 -16.15
N GLU A 265 4.47 -12.68 -17.08
CA GLU A 265 5.56 -12.00 -17.76
C GLU A 265 5.03 -10.98 -18.80
N PRO A 266 5.66 -9.82 -18.90
CA PRO A 266 6.78 -9.35 -18.06
C PRO A 266 6.31 -8.98 -16.65
N ASN A 267 6.94 -9.59 -15.62
CA ASN A 267 6.68 -9.26 -14.22
C ASN A 267 7.26 -7.89 -13.84
N ARG A 268 7.07 -7.46 -12.58
CA ARG A 268 7.51 -6.13 -12.12
C ARG A 268 9.02 -5.88 -12.26
N TYR A 269 9.87 -6.90 -12.08
CA TYR A 269 11.31 -6.74 -12.24
C TYR A 269 11.71 -6.62 -13.72
N GLN A 270 11.08 -7.39 -14.59
CA GLN A 270 11.27 -7.30 -16.04
C GLN A 270 10.77 -5.93 -16.57
N ARG A 271 9.62 -5.46 -16.07
CA ARG A 271 9.13 -4.10 -16.39
C ARG A 271 10.07 -3.03 -15.85
N LEU A 272 10.60 -3.18 -14.63
CA LEU A 272 11.58 -2.25 -14.06
C LEU A 272 12.85 -2.17 -14.88
N GLN A 273 13.32 -3.29 -15.43
CA GLN A 273 14.49 -3.33 -16.33
C GLN A 273 14.27 -2.48 -17.57
N LEU A 274 13.05 -2.52 -18.15
CA LEU A 274 12.73 -1.75 -19.36
C LEU A 274 12.53 -0.27 -19.08
N THR A 275 11.89 0.06 -17.97
CA THR A 275 11.49 1.45 -17.68
C THR A 275 12.53 2.22 -16.88
N HIS A 276 13.25 1.57 -15.97
CA HIS A 276 14.20 2.17 -15.03
C HIS A 276 15.45 1.30 -14.86
N PRO A 277 16.29 1.13 -15.88
CA PRO A 277 17.40 0.18 -15.87
C PRO A 277 18.40 0.44 -14.73
N GLN A 278 18.64 1.69 -14.35
CA GLN A 278 19.52 2.01 -13.23
C GLN A 278 18.98 1.51 -11.89
N LEU A 279 17.67 1.68 -11.64
CA LEU A 279 17.01 1.18 -10.43
C LEU A 279 16.95 -0.36 -10.43
N TYR A 280 16.75 -0.96 -11.59
CA TYR A 280 16.79 -2.39 -11.76
C TYR A 280 18.18 -2.95 -11.40
N ASN A 281 19.26 -2.40 -11.96
CA ASN A 281 20.62 -2.82 -11.66
C ASN A 281 20.94 -2.65 -10.17
N TYR A 282 20.54 -1.52 -9.58
CA TYR A 282 20.70 -1.33 -8.13
C TYR A 282 19.94 -2.41 -7.31
N CYS A 283 18.72 -2.74 -7.70
CA CYS A 283 17.92 -3.78 -7.06
C CYS A 283 18.61 -5.15 -7.16
N MET A 284 19.00 -5.55 -8.35
CA MET A 284 19.57 -6.87 -8.61
C MET A 284 20.97 -7.04 -8.01
N ASP A 285 21.85 -6.07 -8.26
CA ASP A 285 23.28 -6.23 -7.95
C ASP A 285 23.65 -5.67 -6.58
N LYS A 286 23.09 -4.51 -6.17
CA LYS A 286 23.49 -3.84 -4.92
C LYS A 286 22.62 -4.23 -3.73
N LEU A 287 21.38 -4.60 -3.98
CA LEU A 287 20.46 -5.08 -2.95
C LEU A 287 20.38 -6.63 -2.89
N GLY A 288 21.06 -7.35 -3.80
CA GLY A 288 21.13 -8.82 -3.79
C GLY A 288 19.84 -9.54 -4.21
N PHE A 289 18.93 -8.86 -4.91
CA PHE A 289 17.70 -9.53 -5.35
C PHE A 289 17.95 -10.54 -6.47
N LYS A 290 19.07 -10.45 -7.19
CA LYS A 290 19.46 -11.43 -8.21
C LYS A 290 19.56 -12.82 -7.62
N GLU A 291 20.38 -13.00 -6.57
CA GLU A 291 20.60 -14.27 -5.90
C GLU A 291 19.32 -14.83 -5.29
N VAL A 292 18.47 -13.93 -4.74
CA VAL A 292 17.16 -14.31 -4.19
C VAL A 292 16.22 -14.81 -5.29
N CYS A 293 16.15 -14.12 -6.43
CA CYS A 293 15.32 -14.52 -7.56
C CYS A 293 15.80 -15.84 -8.18
N GLU A 294 17.11 -16.01 -8.34
CA GLU A 294 17.72 -17.26 -8.85
C GLU A 294 17.40 -18.44 -7.93
N TYR A 295 17.59 -18.28 -6.62
CA TYR A 295 17.26 -19.32 -5.63
C TYR A 295 15.78 -19.70 -5.63
N MET A 296 14.91 -18.72 -5.86
CA MET A 296 13.45 -18.89 -5.88
C MET A 296 12.90 -19.25 -7.27
N ASN A 297 13.73 -19.38 -8.28
CA ASN A 297 13.36 -19.61 -9.67
C ASN A 297 12.35 -18.58 -10.20
N ILE A 298 12.61 -17.29 -9.90
CA ILE A 298 11.82 -16.16 -10.37
C ILE A 298 12.51 -15.54 -11.59
N HIS A 299 11.84 -15.46 -12.70
CA HIS A 299 12.34 -14.76 -13.89
C HIS A 299 12.39 -13.26 -13.60
N TYR A 300 13.57 -12.69 -13.54
CA TYR A 300 13.77 -11.28 -13.16
C TYR A 300 14.32 -10.41 -14.29
N LYS A 301 14.81 -11.01 -15.39
CA LYS A 301 15.34 -10.30 -16.56
C LYS A 301 14.54 -10.64 -17.81
N ASN A 302 14.51 -9.71 -18.75
CA ASN A 302 13.99 -9.95 -20.08
C ASN A 302 14.98 -10.84 -20.86
N LYS A 303 14.43 -11.64 -21.80
CA LYS A 303 15.23 -12.47 -22.69
C LYS A 303 16.01 -11.62 -23.67
#